data_f9894a1250bffc6f95a26cf8afb0edab
#
_entry.id   f9894a1250bffc6f95a26cf8afb0edab
#
_cell.length_a   1.000
_cell.length_b   1.000
_cell.length_c   1.000
_cell.angle_alpha   90.00
_cell.angle_beta   90.00
_cell.angle_gamma   90.00
#
_symmetry.space_group_name_H-M   'P 1'
#
loop_
_entity.id
_entity.type
_entity.pdbx_description
1 polymer ?
#
loop_
_entity_poly.entity_id
_entity_poly.type
_entity_poly.pdbx_seq_one_letter_code
_entity_poly.pdbx_strand_id
1 'polypeptide(L)'
;MCIRDRNYGINTITIVMNNQSWGAEKSYQKDFFGKRYIGTDISSPPFDKVAQLYGAKGFKVERVSEIGEAVEAALKCNKPAVIDIAIDPKALYSFRRDSFKHREK
;
A
#
# COMPACT_ATOMS: atom_id res chain seq x y z
N MET A 1 -9.24 -11.51 -2.69
CA MET A 1 -7.92 -12.15 -2.61
C MET A 1 -7.77 -12.94 -1.32
N CYS A 2 -7.70 -12.34 -0.14
CA CYS A 2 -7.47 -13.08 1.12
C CYS A 2 -8.51 -14.20 1.41
N ILE A 3 -9.78 -13.99 1.09
CA ILE A 3 -10.83 -14.99 1.28
C ILE A 3 -10.56 -16.22 0.43
N ARG A 4 -10.27 -16.02 -0.84
CA ARG A 4 -9.96 -17.10 -1.78
C ARG A 4 -8.69 -17.85 -1.36
N ASP A 5 -7.64 -17.10 -1.07
CA ASP A 5 -6.34 -17.66 -0.71
C ASP A 5 -6.44 -18.48 0.58
N ARG A 6 -7.22 -18.01 1.53
CA ARG A 6 -7.47 -18.73 2.79
C ARG A 6 -8.26 -20.02 2.55
N ASN A 7 -9.30 -19.96 1.71
CA ASN A 7 -10.15 -21.12 1.45
C ASN A 7 -9.42 -22.24 0.70
N TYR A 8 -8.50 -21.89 -0.19
CA TYR A 8 -7.74 -22.86 -0.99
C TYR A 8 -6.34 -23.16 -0.42
N GLY A 9 -6.00 -22.63 0.75
CA GLY A 9 -4.71 -22.88 1.38
C GLY A 9 -3.52 -22.30 0.61
N ILE A 10 -3.73 -21.20 -0.11
CA ILE A 10 -2.68 -20.54 -0.90
C ILE A 10 -1.95 -19.53 -0.02
N ASN A 11 -0.67 -19.75 0.20
CA ASN A 11 0.14 -18.93 1.09
C ASN A 11 0.76 -17.73 0.33
N THR A 12 -0.08 -16.75 -0.01
CA THR A 12 0.37 -15.52 -0.65
C THR A 12 0.79 -14.47 0.37
N ILE A 13 1.76 -13.64 0.01
CA ILE A 13 2.17 -12.48 0.82
C ILE A 13 1.81 -11.23 0.03
N THR A 14 0.95 -10.39 0.62
CA THR A 14 0.55 -9.11 0.03
C THR A 14 1.12 -7.98 0.87
N ILE A 15 1.90 -7.12 0.23
CA ILE A 15 2.45 -5.92 0.87
C ILE A 15 1.60 -4.73 0.44
N VAL A 16 1.02 -4.03 1.41
CA VAL A 16 0.23 -2.83 1.18
C VAL A 16 1.06 -1.61 1.54
N MET A 17 1.38 -0.81 0.55
CA MET A 17 2.08 0.46 0.74
C MET A 17 1.05 1.53 1.12
N ASN A 18 0.83 1.71 2.41
CA ASN A 18 -0.28 2.50 2.93
C ASN A 18 0.15 3.93 3.28
N ASN A 19 -0.24 4.87 2.44
CA ASN A 19 -0.01 6.30 2.68
C ASN A 19 -1.28 7.07 3.07
N GLN A 20 -2.38 6.38 3.37
CA GLN A 20 -3.67 6.99 3.71
C GLN A 20 -4.19 7.97 2.65
N SER A 21 -3.78 7.77 1.40
CA SER A 21 -4.12 8.67 0.30
C SER A 21 -4.37 7.91 -0.99
N TRP A 22 -5.14 8.50 -1.86
CA TRP A 22 -5.20 8.11 -3.26
C TRP A 22 -3.98 8.72 -3.98
N GLY A 23 -2.82 8.09 -3.79
CA GLY A 23 -1.51 8.68 -4.05
C GLY A 23 -1.26 9.08 -5.48
N ALA A 24 -1.66 8.27 -6.45
CA ALA A 24 -1.51 8.60 -7.87
C ALA A 24 -2.25 9.90 -8.22
N GLU A 25 -3.50 10.00 -7.83
CA GLU A 25 -4.32 11.19 -8.08
C GLU A 25 -3.80 12.42 -7.34
N LYS A 26 -3.39 12.24 -6.09
CA LYS A 26 -2.82 13.32 -5.29
C LYS A 26 -1.50 13.84 -5.88
N SER A 27 -0.69 12.98 -6.46
CA SER A 27 0.56 13.38 -7.12
C SER A 27 0.30 14.23 -8.37
N TYR A 28 -0.76 13.94 -9.14
CA TYR A 28 -1.17 14.79 -10.25
C TYR A 28 -1.68 16.16 -9.77
N GLN A 29 -2.45 16.19 -8.71
CA GLN A 29 -2.90 17.46 -8.12
C GLN A 29 -1.73 18.32 -7.66
N LYS A 30 -0.69 17.68 -7.10
CA LYS A 30 0.54 18.36 -6.69
C LYS A 30 1.29 18.94 -7.89
N ASP A 31 1.52 18.14 -8.94
CA ASP A 31 2.43 18.49 -10.02
C ASP A 31 1.77 19.33 -11.12
N PHE A 32 0.47 19.16 -11.37
CA PHE A 32 -0.21 19.79 -12.51
C PHE A 32 -1.32 20.77 -12.14
N PHE A 33 -1.82 20.75 -10.91
CA PHE A 33 -2.96 21.56 -10.49
C PHE A 33 -2.65 22.47 -9.29
N GLY A 34 -1.39 22.88 -9.14
CA GLY A 34 -0.98 23.85 -8.12
C GLY A 34 -1.22 23.40 -6.70
N LYS A 35 -1.05 22.11 -6.41
CA LYS A 35 -1.28 21.50 -5.08
C LYS A 35 -2.70 21.70 -4.55
N ARG A 36 -3.68 21.80 -5.42
CA ARG A 36 -5.10 21.84 -5.03
C ARG A 36 -5.61 20.44 -4.80
N TYR A 37 -5.57 19.99 -3.56
CA TYR A 37 -5.94 18.63 -3.16
C TYR A 37 -7.43 18.54 -2.86
N ILE A 38 -8.13 17.67 -3.58
CA ILE A 38 -9.57 17.43 -3.40
C ILE A 38 -9.82 15.92 -3.44
N GLY A 39 -10.41 15.38 -2.37
CA GLY A 39 -10.89 14.00 -2.33
C GLY A 39 -9.82 12.91 -2.43
N THR A 40 -8.55 13.25 -2.21
CA THR A 40 -7.44 12.30 -2.33
C THR A 40 -6.88 11.82 -0.99
N ASP A 41 -7.22 12.49 0.10
CA ASP A 41 -6.94 12.00 1.45
C ASP A 41 -8.10 11.10 1.87
N ILE A 42 -7.80 9.82 2.05
CA ILE A 42 -8.80 8.80 2.39
C ILE A 42 -8.43 8.13 3.69
N SER A 43 -9.42 7.75 4.47
CA SER A 43 -9.20 6.91 5.63
C SER A 43 -9.18 5.46 5.17
N SER A 44 -8.05 4.79 5.37
CA SER A 44 -7.93 3.36 5.09
C SER A 44 -8.11 2.56 6.37
N PRO A 45 -8.75 1.39 6.32
CA PRO A 45 -8.80 0.52 7.47
C PRO A 45 -7.40 -0.02 7.78
N PRO A 46 -7.15 -0.50 9.01
CA PRO A 46 -5.91 -1.22 9.29
C PRO A 46 -5.92 -2.56 8.55
N PHE A 47 -5.19 -2.66 7.45
CA PHE A 47 -5.24 -3.82 6.55
C PHE A 47 -4.72 -5.11 7.20
N ASP A 48 -3.85 -5.01 8.19
CA ASP A 48 -3.43 -6.15 9.01
C ASP A 48 -4.60 -6.77 9.77
N LYS A 49 -5.47 -5.94 10.33
CA LYS A 49 -6.68 -6.40 11.04
C LYS A 49 -7.74 -6.93 10.08
N VAL A 50 -7.89 -6.33 8.90
CA VAL A 50 -8.78 -6.83 7.86
C VAL A 50 -8.37 -8.25 7.45
N ALA A 51 -7.07 -8.50 7.27
CA ALA A 51 -6.56 -9.83 6.98
C ALA A 51 -6.92 -10.83 8.09
N GLN A 52 -6.78 -10.45 9.32
CA GLN A 52 -7.13 -11.30 10.49
C GLN A 52 -8.62 -11.68 10.49
N LEU A 53 -9.50 -10.77 10.12
CA LEU A 53 -10.94 -11.04 10.01
C LEU A 53 -11.25 -12.12 8.98
N TYR A 54 -10.45 -12.25 7.93
CA TYR A 54 -10.58 -13.29 6.92
C TYR A 54 -9.78 -14.56 7.23
N GLY A 55 -9.20 -14.66 8.43
CA GLY A 55 -8.40 -15.81 8.84
C GLY A 55 -6.99 -15.84 8.26
N ALA A 56 -6.53 -14.77 7.65
CA ALA A 56 -5.15 -14.59 7.22
C ALA A 56 -4.30 -14.00 8.33
N LYS A 57 -2.98 -13.99 8.14
CA LYS A 57 -2.05 -13.36 9.08
C LYS A 57 -1.86 -11.90 8.71
N GLY A 58 -1.96 -10.99 9.67
CA GLY A 58 -1.75 -9.57 9.47
C GLY A 58 -0.52 -9.07 10.21
N PHE A 59 0.27 -8.24 9.54
CA PHE A 59 1.45 -7.57 10.12
C PHE A 59 1.35 -6.08 9.85
N LYS A 60 1.70 -5.27 10.84
CA LYS A 60 1.81 -3.82 10.66
C LYS A 60 3.26 -3.40 10.81
N VAL A 61 3.75 -2.63 9.84
CA VAL A 61 5.14 -2.15 9.80
C VAL A 61 5.13 -0.63 9.70
N GLU A 62 5.87 0.02 10.59
CA GLU A 62 6.00 1.47 10.63
C GLU A 62 7.43 1.94 10.31
N ARG A 63 8.41 1.04 10.37
CA ARG A 63 9.83 1.34 10.12
C ARG A 63 10.42 0.39 9.09
N VAL A 64 11.32 0.90 8.27
CA VAL A 64 12.01 0.10 7.25
C VAL A 64 12.73 -1.10 7.85
N SER A 65 13.32 -0.95 9.04
CA SER A 65 14.01 -2.03 9.73
C SER A 65 13.13 -3.23 10.09
N GLU A 66 11.81 -3.02 10.19
CA GLU A 66 10.84 -4.07 10.54
C GLU A 66 10.36 -4.87 9.33
N ILE A 67 10.59 -4.41 8.10
CA ILE A 67 10.08 -5.04 6.89
C ILE A 67 10.63 -6.46 6.71
N GLY A 68 11.94 -6.61 6.87
CA GLY A 68 12.59 -7.93 6.74
C GLY A 68 12.03 -8.96 7.70
N GLU A 69 11.87 -8.59 8.96
CA GLU A 69 11.29 -9.46 10.00
C GLU A 69 9.85 -9.83 9.69
N ALA A 70 9.05 -8.88 9.22
CA ALA A 70 7.66 -9.12 8.85
C ALA A 70 7.56 -10.10 7.67
N VAL A 71 8.40 -9.94 6.65
CA VAL A 71 8.45 -10.85 5.50
C VAL A 71 8.86 -12.26 5.93
N GLU A 72 9.89 -12.39 6.77
CA GLU A 72 10.31 -13.70 7.28
C GLU A 72 9.20 -14.38 8.10
N ALA A 73 8.54 -13.64 8.98
CA ALA A 73 7.42 -14.15 9.76
C ALA A 73 6.25 -14.56 8.86
N ALA A 74 5.97 -13.80 7.79
CA ALA A 74 4.94 -14.12 6.82
C ALA A 74 5.26 -15.40 6.04
N LEU A 75 6.52 -15.61 5.67
CA LEU A 75 6.96 -16.84 5.00
C LEU A 75 6.81 -18.08 5.90
N LYS A 76 7.01 -17.91 7.19
CA LYS A 76 6.96 -19.02 8.15
C LYS A 76 5.56 -19.32 8.68
N CYS A 77 4.59 -18.41 8.55
CA CYS A 77 3.27 -18.57 9.18
C CYS A 77 2.38 -19.62 8.49
N ASN A 78 2.74 -20.06 7.30
CA ASN A 78 2.00 -21.08 6.51
C ASN A 78 0.53 -20.70 6.30
N LYS A 79 0.25 -19.41 6.13
CA LYS A 79 -1.06 -18.83 5.86
C LYS A 79 -0.91 -17.68 4.87
N PRO A 80 -1.98 -17.27 4.19
CA PRO A 80 -1.98 -15.99 3.50
C PRO A 80 -1.65 -14.87 4.49
N ALA A 81 -0.82 -13.94 4.09
CA ALA A 81 -0.37 -12.84 4.95
C ALA A 81 -0.52 -11.50 4.25
N VAL A 82 -0.87 -10.49 5.02
CA VAL A 82 -0.90 -9.10 4.58
C VAL A 82 0.04 -8.30 5.47
N ILE A 83 0.96 -7.58 4.85
CA ILE A 83 1.89 -6.68 5.54
C ILE A 83 1.46 -5.25 5.20
N ASP A 84 0.91 -4.55 6.18
CA ASP A 84 0.49 -3.16 6.05
C ASP A 84 1.66 -2.25 6.44
N ILE A 85 2.28 -1.62 5.44
CA ILE A 85 3.44 -0.76 5.63
C ILE A 85 3.00 0.70 5.59
N ALA A 86 3.19 1.41 6.69
CA ALA A 86 2.97 2.85 6.73
C ALA A 86 4.08 3.56 5.95
N ILE A 87 3.70 4.34 4.93
CA ILE A 87 4.62 5.14 4.14
C ILE A 87 4.29 6.62 4.26
N ASP A 88 5.28 7.47 3.96
CA ASP A 88 5.13 8.91 4.06
C ASP A 88 4.07 9.44 3.08
N PRO A 89 2.97 10.05 3.57
CA PRO A 89 1.93 10.58 2.69
C PRO A 89 2.38 11.78 1.85
N LYS A 90 3.52 12.40 2.18
CA LYS A 90 4.11 13.51 1.44
C LYS A 90 5.02 13.05 0.31
N ALA A 91 5.47 11.81 0.31
CA ALA A 91 6.31 11.24 -0.73
C ALA A 91 5.47 10.89 -1.97
N LEU A 92 5.16 11.90 -2.77
CA LEU A 92 4.30 11.79 -3.95
C LEU A 92 5.14 11.92 -5.22
N TYR A 93 4.94 10.99 -6.15
CA TYR A 93 5.58 10.99 -7.46
C TYR A 93 4.55 10.79 -8.58
N SER A 94 4.60 11.64 -9.60
CA SER A 94 3.76 11.53 -10.78
C SER A 94 4.54 10.85 -11.93
N PHE A 95 4.07 9.69 -12.36
CA PHE A 95 4.67 8.95 -13.47
C PHE A 95 4.62 9.69 -14.81
N ARG A 96 3.70 10.64 -14.96
CA ARG A 96 3.50 11.36 -16.21
C ARG A 96 4.28 12.67 -16.29
N ARG A 97 5.01 13.03 -15.27
CA ARG A 97 5.75 14.30 -15.24
C ARG A 97 6.72 14.40 -16.42
N ASP A 98 7.42 13.33 -16.71
CA ASP A 98 8.39 13.31 -17.81
C ASP A 98 7.72 13.16 -19.19
N SER A 99 6.59 12.45 -19.25
CA SER A 99 5.82 12.28 -20.48
C SER A 99 5.27 13.60 -21.04
N PHE A 100 4.92 14.54 -20.15
CA PHE A 100 4.40 15.84 -20.58
C PHE A 100 5.50 16.76 -21.11
N LYS A 101 6.71 16.64 -20.60
CA LYS A 101 7.86 17.42 -21.12
C LYS A 101 8.17 17.12 -22.58
N HIS A 102 7.88 15.93 -23.05
CA HIS A 102 8.07 15.55 -24.46
C HIS A 102 6.96 16.02 -25.39
N ARG A 103 5.79 16.38 -24.83
CA ARG A 103 4.64 16.86 -25.63
C ARG A 103 4.64 18.37 -25.81
N GLU A 104 5.36 19.11 -25.00
CA GLU A 104 5.49 20.57 -25.10
C GLU A 104 6.54 21.01 -26.13
N LYS A 105 7.14 20.07 -26.84
CA LYS A 105 8.03 20.31 -27.98
C LYS A 105 7.28 20.18 -29.29
#